data_e2834800cb4c8b207240f02e8958f11d
#
_entry.id   e2834800cb4c8b207240f02e8958f11d
#
_cell.length_a   1.000
_cell.length_b   1.000
_cell.length_c   1.000
_cell.angle_alpha   90.00
_cell.angle_beta   90.00
_cell.angle_gamma   90.00
#
_symmetry.space_group_name_H-M   'P 1'
#
loop_
_entity.id
_entity.type
_entity.pdbx_description
1 polymer ?
#
loop_
_entity_poly.entity_id
_entity_poly.type
_entity_poly.pdbx_seq_one_letter_code
_entity_poly.pdbx_strand_id
1 'polypeptide(L)'
;MNLLEQIDQWGIVAPDKVAHVSGAARLTYGELRTRSDALAAHFAEQFGSNRAPIAVLGHREPEMLVAFLGAVKSGRPYVPIDTALPQQRIDKVLEIARPALLLTADETARLAKNARQAAPNGVQSDQPFYILFTSGSTGEPKGVIITLACLEHFLGWMLA
;
A
#
# COMPACT_ATOMS: atom_id res chain seq x y z
N MET A 1 -9.18 -12.67 -12.98
CA MET A 1 -8.93 -11.25 -12.60
C MET A 1 -8.50 -11.25 -11.15
N ASN A 2 -7.27 -10.82 -10.86
CA ASN A 2 -6.76 -10.75 -9.50
C ASN A 2 -7.32 -9.53 -8.76
N LEU A 3 -7.04 -9.41 -7.45
CA LEU A 3 -7.56 -8.34 -6.60
C LEU A 3 -7.20 -6.94 -7.14
N LEU A 4 -5.96 -6.73 -7.59
CA LEU A 4 -5.51 -5.43 -8.09
C LEU A 4 -6.25 -5.04 -9.37
N GLU A 5 -6.42 -5.99 -10.29
CA GLU A 5 -7.20 -5.79 -11.52
C GLU A 5 -8.66 -5.45 -11.23
N GLN A 6 -9.27 -6.08 -10.21
CA GLN A 6 -10.63 -5.78 -9.79
C GLN A 6 -10.76 -4.34 -9.26
N ILE A 7 -9.81 -3.89 -8.43
CA ILE A 7 -9.80 -2.51 -7.92
C ILE A 7 -9.63 -1.52 -9.07
N ASP A 8 -8.71 -1.79 -9.99
CA ASP A 8 -8.49 -0.92 -11.15
C ASP A 8 -9.70 -0.87 -12.09
N GLN A 9 -10.41 -1.99 -12.25
CA GLN A 9 -11.64 -2.04 -13.03
C GLN A 9 -12.73 -1.11 -12.46
N TRP A 10 -12.86 -1.01 -11.13
CA TRP A 10 -13.74 -0.03 -10.51
C TRP A 10 -13.36 1.41 -10.85
N GLY A 11 -12.07 1.72 -10.92
CA GLY A 11 -11.57 3.04 -11.35
C GLY A 11 -11.88 3.38 -12.80
N ILE A 12 -12.19 2.36 -13.64
CA ILE A 12 -12.58 2.53 -15.04
C ILE A 12 -14.10 2.66 -15.18
N VAL A 13 -14.85 1.71 -14.58
CA VAL A 13 -16.31 1.60 -14.82
C VAL A 13 -17.16 2.52 -13.95
N ALA A 14 -16.62 2.94 -12.79
CA ALA A 14 -17.30 3.82 -11.85
C ALA A 14 -16.30 4.79 -11.18
N PRO A 15 -15.61 5.66 -11.95
CA PRO A 15 -14.53 6.51 -11.44
C PRO A 15 -14.96 7.45 -10.33
N ASP A 16 -16.20 7.94 -10.37
CA ASP A 16 -16.74 8.90 -9.38
C ASP A 16 -17.29 8.22 -8.12
N LYS A 17 -17.37 6.87 -8.11
CA LYS A 17 -17.81 6.13 -6.92
C LYS A 17 -16.76 6.28 -5.81
N VAL A 18 -17.24 6.57 -4.59
CA VAL A 18 -16.37 6.71 -3.42
C VAL A 18 -15.80 5.36 -3.03
N ALA A 19 -14.47 5.27 -2.99
CA ALA A 19 -13.69 4.11 -2.55
C ALA A 19 -13.36 4.16 -1.06
N HIS A 20 -13.11 5.38 -0.52
CA HIS A 20 -12.71 5.55 0.88
C HIS A 20 -13.23 6.88 1.43
N VAL A 21 -13.58 6.85 2.74
CA VAL A 21 -14.01 8.04 3.49
C VAL A 21 -13.26 8.07 4.83
N SER A 22 -12.66 9.22 5.15
CA SER A 22 -12.05 9.47 6.45
C SER A 22 -12.39 10.88 6.92
N GLY A 23 -13.29 10.99 7.90
CA GLY A 23 -13.82 12.28 8.31
C GLY A 23 -14.54 12.98 7.15
N ALA A 24 -14.10 14.19 6.80
CA ALA A 24 -14.59 14.93 5.65
C ALA A 24 -13.90 14.56 4.32
N ALA A 25 -12.76 13.89 4.39
CA ALA A 25 -12.00 13.50 3.20
C ALA A 25 -12.66 12.32 2.48
N ARG A 26 -12.73 12.40 1.16
CA ARG A 26 -13.25 11.36 0.27
C ARG A 26 -12.22 11.06 -0.81
N LEU A 27 -12.13 9.80 -1.19
CA LEU A 27 -11.30 9.33 -2.29
C LEU A 27 -12.17 8.47 -3.20
N THR A 28 -12.25 8.82 -4.48
CA THR A 28 -13.00 8.03 -5.47
C THR A 28 -12.14 6.90 -6.04
N TYR A 29 -12.76 5.92 -6.70
CA TYR A 29 -12.03 4.84 -7.37
C TYR A 29 -11.17 5.36 -8.52
N GLY A 30 -11.62 6.38 -9.26
CA GLY A 30 -10.84 7.01 -10.32
C GLY A 30 -9.59 7.71 -9.79
N GLU A 31 -9.72 8.48 -8.70
CA GLU A 31 -8.60 9.12 -8.01
C GLU A 31 -7.63 8.08 -7.43
N LEU A 32 -8.16 7.05 -6.75
CA LEU A 32 -7.36 5.98 -6.18
C LEU A 32 -6.51 5.29 -7.26
N ARG A 33 -7.12 4.93 -8.40
CA ARG A 33 -6.42 4.32 -9.53
C ARG A 33 -5.33 5.24 -10.06
N THR A 34 -5.70 6.47 -10.46
CA THR A 34 -4.76 7.42 -11.09
C THR A 34 -3.57 7.75 -10.18
N ARG A 35 -3.84 8.01 -8.91
CA ARG A 35 -2.82 8.37 -7.93
C ARG A 35 -1.92 7.19 -7.56
N SER A 36 -2.48 5.99 -7.41
CA SER A 36 -1.67 4.78 -7.15
C SER A 36 -0.83 4.35 -8.36
N ASP A 37 -1.33 4.55 -9.58
CA ASP A 37 -0.57 4.31 -10.81
C ASP A 37 0.63 5.27 -10.92
N ALA A 38 0.44 6.55 -10.57
CA ALA A 38 1.53 7.52 -10.54
C ALA A 38 2.64 7.14 -9.55
N LEU A 39 2.26 6.68 -8.34
CA LEU A 39 3.22 6.18 -7.35
C LEU A 39 3.93 4.92 -7.82
N ALA A 40 3.20 3.96 -8.41
CA ALA A 40 3.79 2.73 -8.91
C ALA A 40 4.84 2.99 -9.98
N ALA A 41 4.56 3.91 -10.91
CA ALA A 41 5.52 4.35 -11.91
C ALA A 41 6.76 5.00 -11.28
N HIS A 42 6.55 5.90 -10.30
CA HIS A 42 7.64 6.55 -9.57
C HIS A 42 8.54 5.53 -8.86
N PHE A 43 7.96 4.54 -8.15
CA PHE A 43 8.74 3.51 -7.45
C PHE A 43 9.47 2.59 -8.42
N ALA A 44 8.87 2.26 -9.57
CA ALA A 44 9.54 1.46 -10.59
C ALA A 44 10.77 2.18 -11.17
N GLU A 45 10.67 3.48 -11.43
CA GLU A 45 11.79 4.29 -11.91
C GLU A 45 12.89 4.44 -10.84
N GLN A 46 12.51 4.73 -9.59
CA GLN A 46 13.44 5.03 -8.52
C GLN A 46 14.19 3.80 -8.01
N PHE A 47 13.51 2.66 -7.91
CA PHE A 47 14.03 1.48 -7.23
C PHE A 47 14.32 0.29 -8.16
N GLY A 48 13.87 0.32 -9.43
CA GLY A 48 14.14 -0.74 -10.40
C GLY A 48 13.74 -2.13 -9.89
N SER A 49 14.70 -3.06 -9.86
CA SER A 49 14.50 -4.44 -9.39
C SER A 49 14.53 -4.61 -7.87
N ASN A 50 14.86 -3.59 -7.09
CA ASN A 50 14.81 -3.66 -5.63
C ASN A 50 13.37 -3.86 -5.18
N ARG A 51 13.09 -4.93 -4.42
CA ARG A 51 11.76 -5.33 -3.91
C ARG A 51 11.59 -5.05 -2.41
N ALA A 52 12.47 -4.25 -1.81
CA ALA A 52 12.30 -3.82 -0.43
C ALA A 52 10.95 -3.13 -0.22
N PRO A 53 10.31 -3.28 0.96
CA PRO A 53 8.99 -2.76 1.21
C PRO A 53 8.95 -1.22 1.18
N ILE A 54 7.75 -0.67 0.98
CA ILE A 54 7.44 0.74 1.19
C ILE A 54 6.77 0.86 2.56
N ALA A 55 7.38 1.57 3.49
CA ALA A 55 6.74 1.90 4.75
C ALA A 55 5.82 3.10 4.58
N VAL A 56 4.62 3.04 5.15
CA VAL A 56 3.61 4.10 5.03
C VAL A 56 3.19 4.51 6.44
N LEU A 57 3.55 5.72 6.81
CA LEU A 57 3.26 6.32 8.11
C LEU A 57 2.01 7.20 7.99
N GLY A 58 0.99 6.88 8.75
CA GLY A 58 -0.27 7.62 8.79
C GLY A 58 -1.23 7.02 9.79
N HIS A 59 -2.47 7.53 9.86
CA HIS A 59 -3.48 7.00 10.77
C HIS A 59 -4.75 6.56 10.04
N ARG A 60 -5.32 7.34 9.17
CA ARG A 60 -6.53 7.02 8.39
C ARG A 60 -6.65 7.87 7.13
N GLU A 61 -5.62 8.59 6.78
CA GLU A 61 -5.62 9.47 5.62
C GLU A 61 -5.85 8.67 4.33
N PRO A 62 -6.65 9.19 3.38
CA PRO A 62 -6.85 8.53 2.09
C PRO A 62 -5.55 8.24 1.35
N GLU A 63 -4.52 9.05 1.59
CA GLU A 63 -3.17 8.91 1.05
C GLU A 63 -2.52 7.57 1.41
N MET A 64 -2.84 7.01 2.57
CA MET A 64 -2.34 5.67 2.95
C MET A 64 -2.80 4.60 1.96
N LEU A 65 -4.08 4.61 1.59
CA LEU A 65 -4.62 3.64 0.63
C LEU A 65 -3.99 3.81 -0.76
N VAL A 66 -3.76 5.06 -1.18
CA VAL A 66 -3.03 5.37 -2.42
C VAL A 66 -1.61 4.82 -2.37
N ALA A 67 -0.90 5.01 -1.24
CA ALA A 67 0.47 4.52 -1.06
C ALA A 67 0.53 2.98 -1.02
N PHE A 68 -0.41 2.31 -0.35
CA PHE A 68 -0.51 0.85 -0.32
C PHE A 68 -0.65 0.27 -1.71
N LEU A 69 -1.61 0.78 -2.49
CA LEU A 69 -1.81 0.30 -3.86
C LEU A 69 -0.64 0.68 -4.78
N GLY A 70 -0.06 1.86 -4.63
CA GLY A 70 1.13 2.24 -5.39
C GLY A 70 2.31 1.30 -5.15
N ALA A 71 2.53 0.89 -3.90
CA ALA A 71 3.57 -0.07 -3.55
C ALA A 71 3.34 -1.43 -4.24
N VAL A 72 2.16 -2.04 -4.05
CA VAL A 72 1.88 -3.38 -4.60
C VAL A 72 1.77 -3.39 -6.12
N LYS A 73 1.30 -2.32 -6.74
CA LYS A 73 1.31 -2.15 -8.20
C LYS A 73 2.74 -2.04 -8.76
N SER A 74 3.69 -1.57 -7.97
CA SER A 74 5.12 -1.54 -8.35
C SER A 74 5.87 -2.84 -8.04
N GLY A 75 5.17 -3.86 -7.55
CA GLY A 75 5.74 -5.16 -7.17
C GLY A 75 6.46 -5.16 -5.82
N ARG A 76 6.07 -4.27 -4.89
CA ARG A 76 6.66 -4.15 -3.54
C ARG A 76 5.58 -4.30 -2.48
N PRO A 77 5.83 -5.02 -1.38
CA PRO A 77 4.90 -5.01 -0.24
C PRO A 77 4.91 -3.66 0.45
N TYR A 78 3.82 -3.32 1.14
CA TYR A 78 3.81 -2.19 2.03
C TYR A 78 3.89 -2.60 3.50
N VAL A 79 4.36 -1.69 4.35
CA VAL A 79 4.37 -1.80 5.80
C VAL A 79 3.56 -0.64 6.37
N PRO A 80 2.32 -0.89 6.84
CA PRO A 80 1.52 0.16 7.48
C PRO A 80 2.06 0.46 8.88
N ILE A 81 2.27 1.72 9.19
CA ILE A 81 2.74 2.19 10.49
C ILE A 81 1.79 3.29 10.98
N ASP A 82 1.15 3.07 12.14
CA ASP A 82 0.26 4.05 12.74
C ASP A 82 1.06 5.14 13.46
N THR A 83 0.73 6.41 13.19
CA THR A 83 1.33 7.57 13.86
C THR A 83 1.01 7.64 15.36
N ALA A 84 -0.01 6.91 15.83
CA ALA A 84 -0.32 6.80 17.25
C ALA A 84 0.66 5.90 18.04
N LEU A 85 1.53 5.16 17.35
CA LEU A 85 2.55 4.33 17.99
C LEU A 85 3.65 5.20 18.61
N PRO A 86 4.24 4.77 19.75
CA PRO A 86 5.43 5.42 20.31
C PRO A 86 6.59 5.44 19.29
N GLN A 87 7.35 6.55 19.25
CA GLN A 87 8.46 6.71 18.29
C GLN A 87 9.46 5.56 18.35
N GLN A 88 9.83 5.10 19.54
CA GLN A 88 10.73 3.95 19.70
C GLN A 88 10.22 2.67 19.00
N ARG A 89 8.90 2.48 18.95
CA ARG A 89 8.31 1.34 18.26
C ARG A 89 8.34 1.53 16.74
N ILE A 90 8.08 2.74 16.26
CA ILE A 90 8.21 3.08 14.83
C ILE A 90 9.64 2.82 14.38
N ASP A 91 10.64 3.31 15.13
CA ASP A 91 12.06 3.13 14.81
C ASP A 91 12.45 1.65 14.72
N LYS A 92 11.99 0.83 15.67
CA LYS A 92 12.22 -0.64 15.63
C LYS A 92 11.56 -1.31 14.44
N VAL A 93 10.34 -0.92 14.08
CA VAL A 93 9.66 -1.44 12.89
C VAL A 93 10.46 -1.11 11.64
N LEU A 94 10.94 0.12 11.51
CA LEU A 94 11.75 0.56 10.37
C LEU A 94 13.11 -0.17 10.30
N GLU A 95 13.76 -0.38 11.45
CA GLU A 95 15.02 -1.13 11.55
C GLU A 95 14.85 -2.57 11.04
N ILE A 96 13.76 -3.25 11.42
CA ILE A 96 13.48 -4.64 11.04
C ILE A 96 13.00 -4.73 9.58
N ALA A 97 12.07 -3.86 9.19
CA ALA A 97 11.45 -3.87 7.86
C ALA A 97 12.42 -3.46 6.75
N ARG A 98 13.38 -2.58 7.06
CA ARG A 98 14.35 -2.01 6.10
C ARG A 98 13.70 -1.54 4.81
N PRO A 99 12.71 -0.62 4.88
CA PRO A 99 11.99 -0.18 3.72
C PRO A 99 12.90 0.58 2.73
N ALA A 100 12.58 0.51 1.45
CA ALA A 100 13.23 1.34 0.42
C ALA A 100 12.86 2.82 0.59
N LEU A 101 11.69 3.10 1.13
CA LEU A 101 11.18 4.44 1.38
C LEU A 101 10.19 4.42 2.55
N LEU A 102 10.19 5.49 3.36
CA LEU A 102 9.12 5.83 4.30
C LEU A 102 8.30 6.96 3.69
N LEU A 103 6.99 6.75 3.55
CA LEU A 103 6.03 7.74 3.05
C LEU A 103 5.15 8.25 4.17
N THR A 104 4.95 9.56 4.18
CA THR A 104 3.87 10.24 4.90
C THR A 104 2.70 10.56 3.96
N ALA A 105 1.56 11.01 4.50
CA ALA A 105 0.43 11.47 3.68
C ALA A 105 0.84 12.61 2.73
N ASP A 106 1.60 13.59 3.22
CA ASP A 106 2.04 14.75 2.43
C ASP A 106 2.98 14.34 1.28
N GLU A 107 3.93 13.46 1.55
CA GLU A 107 4.83 12.93 0.52
C GLU A 107 4.08 12.12 -0.51
N THR A 108 3.13 11.28 -0.08
CA THR A 108 2.24 10.53 -0.97
C THR A 108 1.46 11.47 -1.88
N ALA A 109 0.83 12.51 -1.31
CA ALA A 109 0.08 13.50 -2.09
C ALA A 109 0.97 14.23 -3.09
N ARG A 110 2.20 14.57 -2.71
CA ARG A 110 3.17 15.25 -3.59
C ARG A 110 3.62 14.37 -4.75
N LEU A 111 3.97 13.11 -4.48
CA LEU A 111 4.48 12.17 -5.50
C LEU A 111 3.37 11.69 -6.45
N ALA A 112 2.13 11.59 -5.97
CA ALA A 112 0.98 11.13 -6.75
C ALA A 112 0.32 12.21 -7.62
N LYS A 113 0.86 13.45 -7.67
CA LYS A 113 0.25 14.57 -8.41
C LYS A 113 0.25 14.40 -9.93
N ASN A 114 1.27 13.76 -10.48
CA ASN A 114 1.42 13.64 -11.92
C ASN A 114 0.85 12.31 -12.38
N ALA A 115 -0.22 12.36 -13.16
CA ALA A 115 -0.80 11.15 -13.76
C ALA A 115 0.27 10.44 -14.62
N ARG A 116 0.54 9.18 -14.29
CA ARG A 116 1.45 8.27 -15.03
C ARG A 116 0.77 6.93 -15.16
N GLN A 117 1.14 6.18 -16.17
CA GLN A 117 0.68 4.81 -16.32
C GLN A 117 1.42 3.91 -15.33
N ALA A 118 0.70 3.02 -14.64
CA ALA A 118 1.29 2.06 -13.73
C ALA A 118 2.36 1.20 -14.43
N ALA A 119 3.37 0.81 -13.67
CA ALA A 119 4.32 -0.21 -14.12
C ALA A 119 3.59 -1.56 -14.27
N PRO A 120 3.86 -2.34 -15.33
CA PRO A 120 3.13 -3.56 -15.63
C PRO A 120 3.36 -4.74 -14.66
N ASN A 121 4.14 -4.57 -13.59
CA ASN A 121 4.69 -5.64 -12.76
C ASN A 121 4.23 -5.53 -11.29
N GLY A 122 2.93 -5.54 -11.03
CA GLY A 122 2.39 -5.66 -9.68
C GLY A 122 2.84 -6.94 -8.96
N VAL A 123 2.64 -7.00 -7.63
CA VAL A 123 2.93 -8.21 -6.84
C VAL A 123 2.18 -9.41 -7.40
N GLN A 124 2.89 -10.54 -7.50
CA GLN A 124 2.33 -11.81 -7.95
C GLN A 124 1.70 -12.58 -6.77
N SER A 125 0.96 -13.62 -7.08
CA SER A 125 0.15 -14.37 -6.10
C SER A 125 0.94 -14.87 -4.88
N ASP A 126 2.15 -15.37 -5.09
CA ASP A 126 3.04 -15.90 -4.04
C ASP A 126 3.93 -14.86 -3.38
N GLN A 127 3.90 -13.62 -3.89
CA GLN A 127 4.73 -12.53 -3.36
C GLN A 127 4.06 -11.82 -2.18
N PRO A 128 4.87 -11.24 -1.27
CA PRO A 128 4.37 -10.42 -0.18
C PRO A 128 3.54 -9.25 -0.68
N PHE A 129 2.33 -9.12 -0.16
CA PHE A 129 1.42 -7.99 -0.41
C PHE A 129 1.59 -6.91 0.66
N TYR A 130 1.62 -7.33 1.94
CA TYR A 130 1.95 -6.43 3.05
C TYR A 130 2.67 -7.18 4.18
N ILE A 131 3.31 -6.40 5.05
CA ILE A 131 3.98 -6.89 6.26
C ILE A 131 3.38 -6.13 7.45
N LEU A 132 2.66 -6.85 8.31
CA LEU A 132 2.03 -6.29 9.49
C LEU A 132 2.87 -6.60 10.74
N PHE A 133 3.26 -5.56 11.48
CA PHE A 133 4.04 -5.72 12.69
C PHE A 133 3.14 -5.90 13.92
N THR A 134 3.32 -6.98 14.63
CA THR A 134 2.61 -7.30 15.88
C THR A 134 3.56 -7.17 17.07
N SER A 135 2.99 -7.03 18.30
CA SER A 135 3.77 -7.13 19.53
C SER A 135 4.15 -8.59 19.76
N GLY A 136 5.43 -8.91 19.63
CA GLY A 136 5.93 -10.22 20.00
C GLY A 136 5.86 -10.43 21.54
N SER A 137 5.77 -11.70 21.99
CA SER A 137 5.79 -12.07 23.42
C SER A 137 7.07 -11.60 24.14
N THR A 138 8.12 -11.28 23.41
CA THR A 138 9.41 -10.77 23.91
C THR A 138 9.50 -9.23 23.93
N GLY A 139 8.42 -8.51 23.56
CA GLY A 139 8.39 -7.06 23.45
C GLY A 139 8.95 -6.51 22.11
N GLU A 140 9.69 -7.32 21.36
CA GLU A 140 10.19 -6.90 20.05
C GLU A 140 9.10 -7.07 18.96
N PRO A 141 8.97 -6.10 18.02
CA PRO A 141 8.03 -6.21 16.93
C PRO A 141 8.37 -7.40 16.02
N LYS A 142 7.35 -8.17 15.61
CA LYS A 142 7.48 -9.26 14.62
C LYS A 142 6.68 -8.93 13.38
N GLY A 143 7.31 -8.97 12.21
CA GLY A 143 6.67 -8.77 10.92
C GLY A 143 5.98 -10.05 10.44
N VAL A 144 4.66 -10.00 10.27
CA VAL A 144 3.87 -11.07 9.65
C VAL A 144 3.68 -10.73 8.18
N ILE A 145 4.17 -11.60 7.32
CA ILE A 145 4.10 -11.44 5.86
C ILE A 145 2.78 -12.06 5.36
N ILE A 146 1.98 -11.26 4.66
CA ILE A 146 0.77 -11.72 3.98
C ILE A 146 1.00 -11.61 2.48
N THR A 147 0.85 -12.73 1.77
CA THR A 147 0.95 -12.75 0.30
C THR A 147 -0.37 -12.35 -0.36
N LEU A 148 -0.33 -12.00 -1.64
CA LEU A 148 -1.54 -11.72 -2.41
C LEU A 148 -2.48 -12.94 -2.39
N ALA A 149 -1.96 -14.16 -2.54
CA ALA A 149 -2.76 -15.39 -2.47
C ALA A 149 -3.49 -15.55 -1.13
N CYS A 150 -2.81 -15.28 0.00
CA CYS A 150 -3.44 -15.34 1.32
C CYS A 150 -4.60 -14.33 1.43
N LEU A 151 -4.41 -13.12 0.93
CA LEU A 151 -5.42 -12.09 0.95
C LEU A 151 -6.62 -12.45 0.05
N GLU A 152 -6.37 -12.92 -1.17
CA GLU A 152 -7.42 -13.34 -2.11
C GLU A 152 -8.23 -14.54 -1.57
N HIS A 153 -7.56 -15.49 -0.94
CA HIS A 153 -8.23 -16.64 -0.30
C HIS A 153 -9.15 -16.17 0.84
N PHE A 154 -8.65 -15.29 1.71
CA PHE A 154 -9.44 -14.73 2.81
C PHE A 154 -10.67 -13.95 2.30
N LEU A 155 -10.49 -13.08 1.28
CA LEU A 155 -11.59 -12.34 0.69
C LEU A 155 -12.61 -13.25 0.01
N GLY A 156 -12.15 -14.29 -0.70
CA GLY A 156 -13.02 -15.29 -1.30
C GLY A 156 -13.89 -16.02 -0.27
N TRP A 157 -13.33 -16.37 0.88
CA TRP A 157 -14.09 -16.96 1.99
C TRP A 157 -15.08 -15.97 2.62
N MET A 158 -14.67 -14.70 2.79
CA MET A 158 -15.52 -13.68 3.44
C MET A 158 -16.73 -13.28 2.59
N LEU A 159 -16.63 -13.40 1.25
CA LEU A 159 -17.65 -12.98 0.28
C LEU A 159 -18.50 -14.16 -0.23
N ALA A 160 -18.22 -15.40 0.19
CA ALA A 160 -18.99 -16.60 -0.15
C ALA A 160 -20.24 -16.73 0.71
#